data_0153574a69e68b744fb9c9fd9fcdb830
#
_entry.id   0153574a69e68b744fb9c9fd9fcdb830
#
_cell.length_a   1.000
_cell.length_b   1.000
_cell.length_c   1.000
_cell.angle_alpha   90.00
_cell.angle_beta   90.00
_cell.angle_gamma   90.00
#
_symmetry.space_group_name_H-M   'P 1'
#
loop_
_entity.id
_entity.type
_entity.pdbx_description
1 polymer ?
#
loop_
_entity_poly.entity_id
_entity_poly.type
_entity_poly.pdbx_seq_one_letter_code
_entity_poly.pdbx_strand_id
1 'polypeptide(L)'
;MKKLILTLAALVIFAGSQTVFAWGAKGHDVVAAIAEQNLTKKTKKALDEILDGKSIVNYSSWMDNIQNSPEFKDCYHLTKTWHYANVDKGLTYQTMKKHEKGDVVTALNMLTKELTENAANLTDSMKVNYVKMIVHLVGDLHCPMHAGRSTDRGGNSVKLKFFGQKTNLHSLWDSKLVESARKWSYTEWADQLDRKDKKFKKSIVQGTYEEWFKKTVENSAEIYDYVERTPEKSQNFSYQYVYDFSPMLEESLLLGGYRLAHVLNTIFG
;
A
#
# COMPACT_ATOMS: atom_id res chain seq x y z
N MET A 1 -36.31 8.05 -55.06
CA MET A 1 -35.47 8.88 -54.22
C MET A 1 -35.26 8.13 -52.89
N LYS A 2 -34.12 7.44 -52.77
CA LYS A 2 -33.80 6.65 -51.57
C LYS A 2 -33.06 7.56 -50.59
N LYS A 3 -33.62 7.80 -49.40
CA LYS A 3 -32.97 8.56 -48.30
C LYS A 3 -31.95 7.63 -47.63
N LEU A 4 -30.68 7.99 -47.72
CA LEU A 4 -29.58 7.36 -47.04
C LEU A 4 -29.55 7.93 -45.61
N ILE A 5 -29.86 7.10 -44.62
CA ILE A 5 -29.73 7.46 -43.18
C ILE A 5 -28.30 7.08 -42.78
N LEU A 6 -27.44 8.08 -42.60
CA LEU A 6 -26.16 7.90 -41.96
C LEU A 6 -26.33 7.82 -40.42
N THR A 7 -26.17 6.63 -39.90
CA THR A 7 -26.09 6.44 -38.44
C THR A 7 -24.67 6.75 -37.98
N LEU A 8 -24.49 7.90 -37.33
CA LEU A 8 -23.21 8.28 -36.68
C LEU A 8 -23.10 7.49 -35.36
N ALA A 9 -22.31 6.43 -35.34
CA ALA A 9 -21.94 5.74 -34.11
C ALA A 9 -20.93 6.60 -33.36
N ALA A 10 -21.38 7.30 -32.31
CA ALA A 10 -20.51 7.99 -31.38
C ALA A 10 -19.74 6.96 -30.56
N LEU A 11 -18.45 6.80 -30.87
CA LEU A 11 -17.52 6.02 -30.06
C LEU A 11 -17.25 6.79 -28.78
N VAL A 12 -17.98 6.50 -27.70
CA VAL A 12 -17.71 7.04 -26.37
C VAL A 12 -16.45 6.31 -25.87
N ILE A 13 -15.31 6.97 -26.03
CA ILE A 13 -14.06 6.54 -25.38
C ILE A 13 -14.24 6.82 -23.88
N PHE A 14 -14.63 5.81 -23.13
CA PHE A 14 -14.48 5.82 -21.68
C PHE A 14 -12.99 5.89 -21.35
N ALA A 15 -12.47 7.11 -21.22
CA ALA A 15 -11.23 7.34 -20.49
C ALA A 15 -11.53 7.04 -19.01
N GLY A 16 -11.51 5.76 -18.67
CA GLY A 16 -11.59 5.35 -17.27
C GLY A 16 -10.42 6.01 -16.54
N SER A 17 -10.73 6.93 -15.63
CA SER A 17 -9.78 7.40 -14.63
C SER A 17 -9.29 6.15 -13.90
N GLN A 18 -8.07 5.71 -14.20
CA GLN A 18 -7.43 4.66 -13.41
C GLN A 18 -7.20 5.24 -12.03
N THR A 19 -8.01 4.83 -11.10
CA THR A 19 -7.82 5.10 -9.68
C THR A 19 -6.50 4.48 -9.28
N VAL A 20 -5.64 5.29 -8.72
CA VAL A 20 -4.35 4.85 -8.18
C VAL A 20 -4.67 4.22 -6.84
N PHE A 21 -4.55 2.92 -6.76
CA PHE A 21 -4.62 2.19 -5.50
C PHE A 21 -3.18 2.04 -4.97
N ALA A 22 -3.02 2.03 -3.69
CA ALA A 22 -1.90 1.56 -2.90
C ALA A 22 -1.49 0.11 -3.27
N TRP A 23 -0.77 -0.63 -2.46
CA TRP A 23 -0.74 -2.08 -2.75
C TRP A 23 -2.12 -2.48 -3.24
N GLY A 24 -2.27 -3.02 -4.42
CA GLY A 24 -3.55 -3.54 -4.88
C GLY A 24 -4.15 -4.48 -3.80
N ALA A 25 -5.45 -4.71 -3.82
CA ALA A 25 -6.15 -5.44 -2.76
C ALA A 25 -5.40 -6.68 -2.27
N LYS A 26 -4.80 -7.48 -3.18
CA LYS A 26 -4.03 -8.67 -2.80
C LYS A 26 -2.82 -8.35 -1.91
N GLY A 27 -2.05 -7.31 -2.19
CA GLY A 27 -0.88 -6.96 -1.38
C GLY A 27 -1.27 -6.52 0.04
N HIS A 28 -2.31 -5.69 0.15
CA HIS A 28 -2.90 -5.33 1.45
C HIS A 28 -3.43 -6.54 2.20
N ASP A 29 -4.11 -7.45 1.52
CA ASP A 29 -4.63 -8.68 2.14
C ASP A 29 -3.50 -9.56 2.68
N VAL A 30 -2.38 -9.69 1.94
CA VAL A 30 -1.19 -10.44 2.39
C VAL A 30 -0.58 -9.80 3.65
N VAL A 31 -0.38 -8.48 3.66
CA VAL A 31 0.14 -7.74 4.83
C VAL A 31 -0.77 -7.94 6.04
N ALA A 32 -2.08 -7.78 5.86
CA ALA A 32 -3.05 -7.94 6.94
C ALA A 32 -3.13 -9.40 7.43
N ALA A 33 -3.06 -10.38 6.53
CA ALA A 33 -3.10 -11.81 6.90
C ALA A 33 -1.85 -12.23 7.71
N ILE A 34 -0.64 -11.80 7.29
CA ILE A 34 0.59 -12.01 8.08
C ILE A 34 0.46 -11.35 9.45
N ALA A 35 -0.07 -10.12 9.50
CA ALA A 35 -0.27 -9.43 10.76
C ALA A 35 -1.23 -10.19 11.67
N GLU A 36 -2.38 -10.63 11.18
CA GLU A 36 -3.40 -11.35 11.94
C GLU A 36 -2.88 -12.66 12.54
N GLN A 37 -2.01 -13.38 11.81
CA GLN A 37 -1.33 -14.59 12.30
C GLN A 37 -0.39 -14.30 13.48
N ASN A 38 0.13 -13.07 13.59
CA ASN A 38 1.12 -12.65 14.59
C ASN A 38 0.55 -11.75 15.71
N LEU A 39 -0.78 -11.59 15.79
CA LEU A 39 -1.43 -10.87 16.88
C LEU A 39 -1.42 -11.68 18.18
N THR A 40 -1.25 -10.98 19.31
CA THR A 40 -1.45 -11.60 20.64
C THR A 40 -2.92 -11.95 20.86
N LYS A 41 -3.19 -12.88 21.79
CA LYS A 41 -4.58 -13.22 22.16
C LYS A 41 -5.37 -12.01 22.64
N LYS A 42 -4.72 -11.10 23.40
CA LYS A 42 -5.33 -9.88 23.92
C LYS A 42 -5.69 -8.93 22.78
N THR A 43 -4.76 -8.70 21.85
CA THR A 43 -4.99 -7.88 20.67
C THR A 43 -6.09 -8.43 19.78
N LYS A 44 -6.11 -9.75 19.53
CA LYS A 44 -7.18 -10.39 18.75
C LYS A 44 -8.55 -10.13 19.35
N LYS A 45 -8.69 -10.30 20.70
CA LYS A 45 -9.95 -10.05 21.40
C LYS A 45 -10.37 -8.57 21.27
N ALA A 46 -9.45 -7.63 21.47
CA ALA A 46 -9.75 -6.20 21.35
C ALA A 46 -10.19 -5.80 19.92
N LEU A 47 -9.51 -6.33 18.92
CA LEU A 47 -9.87 -6.07 17.52
C LEU A 47 -11.18 -6.72 17.12
N ASP A 48 -11.48 -7.92 17.65
CA ASP A 48 -12.76 -8.61 17.44
C ASP A 48 -13.94 -7.76 17.95
N GLU A 49 -13.79 -7.16 19.15
CA GLU A 49 -14.78 -6.23 19.73
C GLU A 49 -14.89 -4.94 18.90
N ILE A 50 -13.76 -4.34 18.46
CA ILE A 50 -13.75 -3.08 17.70
C ILE A 50 -14.32 -3.27 16.29
N LEU A 51 -14.04 -4.40 15.63
CA LEU A 51 -14.39 -4.67 14.23
C LEU A 51 -15.63 -5.55 14.07
N ASP A 52 -16.41 -5.74 15.15
CA ASP A 52 -17.65 -6.52 15.13
C ASP A 52 -17.43 -7.95 14.57
N GLY A 53 -16.43 -8.65 15.10
CA GLY A 53 -16.09 -10.03 14.73
C GLY A 53 -15.46 -10.20 13.35
N LYS A 54 -15.11 -9.11 12.66
CA LYS A 54 -14.49 -9.18 11.34
C LYS A 54 -12.97 -9.15 11.41
N SER A 55 -12.34 -9.96 10.55
CA SER A 55 -10.90 -9.96 10.34
C SER A 55 -10.37 -8.59 9.89
N ILE A 56 -9.15 -8.23 10.29
CA ILE A 56 -8.46 -7.03 9.77
C ILE A 56 -8.24 -7.11 8.26
N VAL A 57 -8.15 -8.31 7.68
CA VAL A 57 -8.05 -8.52 6.22
C VAL A 57 -9.28 -7.95 5.50
N ASN A 58 -10.48 -8.06 6.10
CA ASN A 58 -11.71 -7.50 5.52
C ASN A 58 -11.63 -5.98 5.30
N TYR A 59 -10.73 -5.31 6.01
CA TYR A 59 -10.57 -3.85 5.97
C TYR A 59 -9.24 -3.39 5.38
N SER A 60 -8.43 -4.31 4.90
CA SER A 60 -7.09 -4.04 4.36
C SER A 60 -7.07 -2.97 3.26
N SER A 61 -8.08 -2.95 2.39
CA SER A 61 -8.24 -1.98 1.29
C SER A 61 -9.34 -0.94 1.57
N TRP A 62 -9.77 -0.77 2.83
CA TRP A 62 -10.89 0.10 3.16
C TRP A 62 -10.64 1.56 2.77
N MET A 63 -9.44 2.10 2.98
CA MET A 63 -9.12 3.49 2.66
C MET A 63 -9.19 3.78 1.15
N ASP A 64 -8.83 2.84 0.31
CA ASP A 64 -8.99 2.95 -1.14
C ASP A 64 -10.46 2.92 -1.55
N ASN A 65 -11.25 2.06 -0.91
CA ASN A 65 -12.64 1.85 -1.25
C ASN A 65 -13.55 3.05 -0.90
N ILE A 66 -13.18 3.85 0.11
CA ILE A 66 -13.99 5.01 0.54
C ILE A 66 -13.95 6.20 -0.41
N GLN A 67 -13.02 6.23 -1.38
CA GLN A 67 -12.86 7.35 -2.31
C GLN A 67 -14.14 7.72 -3.08
N ASN A 68 -15.00 6.73 -3.33
CA ASN A 68 -16.26 6.90 -4.07
C ASN A 68 -17.49 6.84 -3.14
N SER A 69 -17.30 6.74 -1.83
CA SER A 69 -18.40 6.71 -0.86
C SER A 69 -18.84 8.13 -0.50
N PRO A 70 -20.13 8.48 -0.71
CA PRO A 70 -20.64 9.78 -0.28
C PRO A 70 -20.49 10.03 1.22
N GLU A 71 -20.64 8.98 2.04
CA GLU A 71 -20.52 9.01 3.50
C GLU A 71 -19.12 9.41 3.96
N PHE A 72 -18.05 8.96 3.23
CA PHE A 72 -16.67 9.19 3.59
C PHE A 72 -15.96 10.25 2.75
N LYS A 73 -16.72 11.05 1.97
CA LYS A 73 -16.13 12.05 1.05
C LYS A 73 -15.14 12.99 1.73
N ASP A 74 -15.52 13.54 2.88
CA ASP A 74 -14.67 14.48 3.61
C ASP A 74 -13.45 13.77 4.22
N CYS A 75 -13.65 12.55 4.74
CA CYS A 75 -12.58 11.70 5.22
C CYS A 75 -11.57 11.42 4.09
N TYR A 76 -12.03 11.00 2.92
CA TYR A 76 -11.16 10.77 1.77
C TYR A 76 -10.40 12.04 1.33
N HIS A 77 -11.08 13.20 1.25
CA HIS A 77 -10.42 14.45 0.88
C HIS A 77 -9.35 14.89 1.88
N LEU A 78 -9.48 14.53 3.15
CA LEU A 78 -8.46 14.77 4.17
C LEU A 78 -7.30 13.79 4.03
N THR A 79 -7.61 12.50 3.86
CA THR A 79 -6.65 11.40 4.03
C THR A 79 -5.98 10.92 2.74
N LYS A 80 -6.41 11.39 1.56
CA LYS A 80 -5.87 10.94 0.26
C LYS A 80 -4.36 11.09 0.07
N THR A 81 -3.71 11.98 0.83
CA THR A 81 -2.26 12.17 0.81
C THR A 81 -1.54 11.31 1.83
N TRP A 82 -2.27 10.67 2.73
CA TRP A 82 -1.72 9.81 3.77
C TRP A 82 -1.21 8.47 3.25
N HIS A 83 -1.63 8.07 2.04
CA HIS A 83 -1.20 6.82 1.43
C HIS A 83 0.28 6.78 1.05
N TYR A 84 0.95 7.93 0.89
CA TYR A 84 2.31 7.99 0.35
C TYR A 84 3.13 9.14 0.94
N ALA A 85 4.45 9.07 0.73
CA ALA A 85 5.36 10.19 0.92
C ALA A 85 6.39 10.17 -0.21
N ASN A 86 6.16 10.98 -1.26
CA ASN A 86 7.01 10.98 -2.45
C ASN A 86 8.37 11.63 -2.16
N VAL A 87 9.46 10.89 -2.41
CA VAL A 87 10.84 11.30 -2.18
C VAL A 87 11.59 11.38 -3.49
N ASP A 88 11.88 12.59 -3.96
CA ASP A 88 12.62 12.78 -5.21
C ASP A 88 14.09 12.34 -5.09
N LYS A 89 14.71 12.05 -6.24
CA LYS A 89 16.09 11.56 -6.32
C LYS A 89 17.06 12.46 -5.56
N GLY A 90 17.85 11.86 -4.69
CA GLY A 90 18.84 12.57 -3.86
C GLY A 90 18.28 13.19 -2.57
N LEU A 91 16.96 13.08 -2.34
CA LEU A 91 16.33 13.49 -1.09
C LEU A 91 16.13 12.31 -0.13
N THR A 92 15.82 12.62 1.10
CA THR A 92 15.38 11.71 2.14
C THR A 92 13.99 12.12 2.63
N TYR A 93 13.36 11.29 3.46
CA TYR A 93 12.09 11.67 4.08
C TYR A 93 12.20 12.99 4.86
N GLN A 94 13.33 13.25 5.53
CA GLN A 94 13.56 14.49 6.29
C GLN A 94 13.73 15.72 5.41
N THR A 95 14.30 15.56 4.22
CA THR A 95 14.64 16.67 3.30
C THR A 95 13.63 16.88 2.17
N MET A 96 12.69 15.94 1.99
CA MET A 96 11.61 16.08 1.01
C MET A 96 10.64 17.20 1.38
N LYS A 97 9.96 17.76 0.39
CA LYS A 97 8.85 18.68 0.62
C LYS A 97 7.65 17.95 1.25
N LYS A 98 7.30 18.31 2.46
CA LYS A 98 6.15 17.74 3.17
C LYS A 98 4.82 18.28 2.61
N HIS A 99 3.80 17.42 2.59
CA HIS A 99 2.45 17.83 2.22
C HIS A 99 1.73 18.42 3.44
N GLU A 100 1.00 19.54 3.25
CA GLU A 100 0.30 20.25 4.33
C GLU A 100 -0.71 19.37 5.09
N LYS A 101 -1.37 18.46 4.38
CA LYS A 101 -2.34 17.51 4.97
C LYS A 101 -1.70 16.25 5.57
N GLY A 102 -0.37 16.19 5.61
CA GLY A 102 0.37 15.03 6.07
C GLY A 102 0.63 14.00 4.96
N ASP A 103 1.33 12.95 5.35
CA ASP A 103 1.78 11.82 4.56
C ASP A 103 1.65 10.52 5.37
N VAL A 104 2.04 9.38 4.81
CA VAL A 104 1.90 8.07 5.43
C VAL A 104 2.60 7.97 6.79
N VAL A 105 3.78 8.59 6.96
CA VAL A 105 4.53 8.54 8.22
C VAL A 105 3.87 9.41 9.29
N THR A 106 3.48 10.64 8.93
CA THR A 106 2.80 11.56 9.87
C THR A 106 1.44 11.04 10.28
N ALA A 107 0.67 10.44 9.35
CA ALA A 107 -0.62 9.84 9.63
C ALA A 107 -0.51 8.65 10.60
N LEU A 108 0.42 7.73 10.36
CA LEU A 108 0.62 6.58 11.25
C LEU A 108 1.05 7.01 12.66
N ASN A 109 1.95 8.00 12.78
CA ASN A 109 2.33 8.54 14.09
C ASN A 109 1.12 9.13 14.82
N MET A 110 0.31 9.93 14.14
CA MET A 110 -0.89 10.55 14.71
C MET A 110 -1.92 9.50 15.15
N LEU A 111 -2.28 8.57 14.24
CA LEU A 111 -3.29 7.55 14.53
C LEU A 111 -2.88 6.61 15.67
N THR A 112 -1.60 6.20 15.71
CA THR A 112 -1.08 5.37 16.79
C THR A 112 -1.13 6.11 18.12
N LYS A 113 -0.72 7.39 18.15
CA LYS A 113 -0.76 8.22 19.34
C LYS A 113 -2.20 8.39 19.86
N GLU A 114 -3.16 8.68 18.98
CA GLU A 114 -4.57 8.81 19.36
C GLU A 114 -5.12 7.52 20.01
N LEU A 115 -4.81 6.36 19.44
CA LEU A 115 -5.29 5.07 19.97
C LEU A 115 -4.56 4.64 21.26
N THR A 116 -3.34 5.13 21.52
CA THR A 116 -2.58 4.77 22.73
C THR A 116 -2.80 5.77 23.86
N GLU A 117 -2.73 7.08 23.59
CA GLU A 117 -2.73 8.11 24.62
C GLU A 117 -4.12 8.75 24.84
N ASN A 118 -4.96 8.80 23.79
CA ASN A 118 -6.23 9.51 23.79
C ASN A 118 -7.45 8.59 23.62
N ALA A 119 -7.29 7.28 23.72
CA ALA A 119 -8.35 6.30 23.45
C ALA A 119 -9.65 6.52 24.21
N ALA A 120 -9.57 7.08 25.43
CA ALA A 120 -10.74 7.39 26.26
C ALA A 120 -11.62 8.52 25.69
N ASN A 121 -11.04 9.40 24.87
CA ASN A 121 -11.72 10.54 24.24
C ASN A 121 -12.26 10.22 22.85
N LEU A 122 -11.91 9.05 22.28
CA LEU A 122 -12.36 8.63 20.97
C LEU A 122 -13.74 7.97 21.03
N THR A 123 -14.63 8.32 20.10
CA THR A 123 -15.86 7.56 19.89
C THR A 123 -15.54 6.18 19.32
N ASP A 124 -16.47 5.24 19.46
CA ASP A 124 -16.29 3.89 18.88
C ASP A 124 -16.10 3.94 17.36
N SER A 125 -16.82 4.80 16.67
CA SER A 125 -16.64 5.01 15.22
C SER A 125 -15.24 5.53 14.87
N MET A 126 -14.67 6.45 15.66
CA MET A 126 -13.30 6.92 15.46
C MET A 126 -12.28 5.79 15.69
N LYS A 127 -12.44 4.99 16.74
CA LYS A 127 -11.56 3.83 16.99
C LYS A 127 -11.59 2.85 15.84
N VAL A 128 -12.77 2.49 15.35
CA VAL A 128 -12.96 1.61 14.19
C VAL A 128 -12.24 2.16 12.95
N ASN A 129 -12.44 3.44 12.64
CA ASN A 129 -11.82 4.05 11.47
C ASN A 129 -10.31 4.15 11.60
N TYR A 130 -9.78 4.51 12.77
CA TYR A 130 -8.33 4.60 13.02
C TYR A 130 -7.65 3.23 12.89
N VAL A 131 -8.29 2.17 13.40
CA VAL A 131 -7.80 0.79 13.20
C VAL A 131 -7.75 0.44 11.71
N LYS A 132 -8.83 0.69 10.96
CA LYS A 132 -8.88 0.45 9.52
C LYS A 132 -7.80 1.22 8.76
N MET A 133 -7.58 2.49 9.12
CA MET A 133 -6.53 3.33 8.54
C MET A 133 -5.14 2.77 8.83
N ILE A 134 -4.83 2.37 10.07
CA ILE A 134 -3.54 1.77 10.42
C ILE A 134 -3.30 0.49 9.64
N VAL A 135 -4.30 -0.39 9.54
CA VAL A 135 -4.20 -1.65 8.77
C VAL A 135 -3.80 -1.39 7.33
N HIS A 136 -4.39 -0.39 6.68
CA HIS A 136 -4.09 0.00 5.31
C HIS A 136 -2.72 0.69 5.19
N LEU A 137 -2.51 1.75 5.96
CA LEU A 137 -1.34 2.63 5.83
C LEU A 137 -0.01 1.95 6.18
N VAL A 138 -0.01 0.94 7.06
CA VAL A 138 1.23 0.17 7.28
C VAL A 138 1.57 -0.67 6.05
N GLY A 139 0.58 -1.16 5.30
CA GLY A 139 0.81 -1.76 3.99
C GLY A 139 1.45 -0.76 3.02
N ASP A 140 0.87 0.43 2.90
CA ASP A 140 1.34 1.53 2.04
C ASP A 140 2.77 1.97 2.37
N LEU A 141 3.08 2.09 3.67
CA LEU A 141 4.41 2.43 4.15
C LEU A 141 5.51 1.50 3.58
N HIS A 142 5.15 0.25 3.25
CA HIS A 142 6.07 -0.77 2.73
C HIS A 142 5.96 -0.98 1.22
N CYS A 143 5.05 -0.27 0.53
CA CYS A 143 4.97 -0.29 -0.93
C CYS A 143 6.02 0.65 -1.54
N PRO A 144 6.99 0.14 -2.34
CA PRO A 144 8.06 0.99 -2.85
C PRO A 144 7.59 2.20 -3.65
N MET A 145 6.51 2.09 -4.43
CA MET A 145 6.02 3.22 -5.23
C MET A 145 5.26 4.26 -4.41
N HIS A 146 4.96 3.99 -3.14
CA HIS A 146 4.47 5.00 -2.19
C HIS A 146 5.59 5.89 -1.61
N ALA A 147 6.85 5.55 -1.90
CA ALA A 147 8.02 6.40 -1.74
C ALA A 147 8.57 6.86 -3.11
N GLY A 148 7.74 6.86 -4.15
CA GLY A 148 8.13 7.27 -5.50
C GLY A 148 8.43 8.77 -5.60
N ARG A 149 8.77 9.25 -6.79
CA ARG A 149 9.14 10.66 -6.99
C ARG A 149 7.92 11.56 -7.14
N SER A 150 7.93 12.74 -6.55
CA SER A 150 6.87 13.75 -6.71
C SER A 150 6.79 14.26 -8.15
N THR A 151 7.94 14.37 -8.84
CA THR A 151 8.08 14.83 -10.22
C THR A 151 7.34 13.98 -11.25
N ASP A 152 7.07 12.71 -10.95
CA ASP A 152 6.36 11.78 -11.82
C ASP A 152 5.09 11.17 -11.18
N ARG A 153 4.62 11.77 -10.09
CA ARG A 153 3.43 11.34 -9.36
C ARG A 153 3.57 9.93 -8.79
N GLY A 154 4.71 9.65 -8.16
CA GLY A 154 4.98 8.34 -7.58
C GLY A 154 5.09 7.21 -8.61
N GLY A 155 5.67 7.47 -9.79
CA GLY A 155 5.78 6.50 -10.88
C GLY A 155 4.55 6.38 -11.79
N ASN A 156 3.46 7.11 -11.53
CA ASN A 156 2.25 7.08 -12.38
C ASN A 156 2.49 7.65 -13.78
N SER A 157 3.43 8.58 -13.91
CA SER A 157 3.79 9.16 -15.19
C SER A 157 4.85 8.35 -15.96
N VAL A 158 5.52 7.40 -15.33
CA VAL A 158 6.51 6.50 -15.94
C VAL A 158 5.79 5.38 -16.69
N LYS A 159 5.62 5.56 -18.01
CA LYS A 159 4.89 4.61 -18.87
C LYS A 159 5.81 3.50 -19.33
N LEU A 160 5.33 2.26 -19.22
CA LEU A 160 6.06 1.05 -19.62
C LEU A 160 5.08 -0.05 -20.06
N LYS A 161 5.59 -1.20 -20.42
CA LYS A 161 4.78 -2.41 -20.65
C LYS A 161 5.16 -3.49 -19.64
N PHE A 162 4.20 -4.32 -19.31
CA PHE A 162 4.41 -5.52 -18.49
C PHE A 162 3.68 -6.69 -19.14
N PHE A 163 4.43 -7.73 -19.51
CA PHE A 163 3.95 -8.82 -20.37
C PHE A 163 3.21 -8.32 -21.62
N GLY A 164 3.76 -7.31 -22.29
CA GLY A 164 3.19 -6.69 -23.48
C GLY A 164 2.03 -5.72 -23.25
N GLN A 165 1.46 -5.68 -22.06
CA GLN A 165 0.33 -4.80 -21.70
C GLN A 165 0.84 -3.43 -21.24
N LYS A 166 0.24 -2.35 -21.75
CA LYS A 166 0.55 -0.97 -21.33
C LYS A 166 0.21 -0.78 -19.85
N THR A 167 1.12 -0.17 -19.09
CA THR A 167 0.94 0.17 -17.69
C THR A 167 1.84 1.36 -17.31
N ASN A 168 1.97 1.63 -16.02
CA ASN A 168 2.94 2.57 -15.46
C ASN A 168 3.69 1.89 -14.31
N LEU A 169 4.77 2.52 -13.86
CA LEU A 169 5.63 1.95 -12.83
C LEU A 169 4.90 1.77 -11.49
N HIS A 170 4.05 2.73 -11.11
CA HIS A 170 3.24 2.65 -9.90
C HIS A 170 2.31 1.43 -9.92
N SER A 171 1.44 1.32 -10.95
CA SER A 171 0.53 0.17 -11.07
C SER A 171 1.23 -1.18 -11.26
N LEU A 172 2.47 -1.18 -11.77
CA LEU A 172 3.27 -2.40 -11.84
C LEU A 172 3.56 -2.93 -10.44
N TRP A 173 3.98 -2.08 -9.53
CA TRP A 173 4.31 -2.45 -8.14
C TRP A 173 3.08 -2.67 -7.28
N ASP A 174 2.09 -1.80 -7.37
CA ASP A 174 0.87 -1.93 -6.57
C ASP A 174 0.15 -3.27 -6.78
N SER A 175 0.04 -3.71 -8.02
CA SER A 175 -0.86 -4.82 -8.32
C SER A 175 -0.21 -5.89 -9.19
N LYS A 176 0.35 -5.49 -10.35
CA LYS A 176 0.70 -6.45 -11.40
C LYS A 176 1.84 -7.38 -11.01
N LEU A 177 2.80 -6.90 -10.22
CA LEU A 177 3.94 -7.72 -9.78
C LEU A 177 3.48 -8.77 -8.77
N VAL A 178 2.68 -8.40 -7.78
CA VAL A 178 2.10 -9.34 -6.79
C VAL A 178 1.29 -10.44 -7.49
N GLU A 179 0.44 -10.05 -8.46
CA GLU A 179 -0.40 -10.98 -9.21
C GLU A 179 0.40 -11.91 -10.12
N SER A 180 1.57 -11.48 -10.58
CA SER A 180 2.39 -12.23 -11.55
C SER A 180 3.50 -13.04 -10.90
N ALA A 181 4.04 -12.62 -9.75
CA ALA A 181 5.15 -13.28 -9.09
C ALA A 181 4.78 -14.70 -8.61
N ARG A 182 3.57 -14.84 -8.09
CA ARG A 182 3.01 -16.14 -7.67
C ARG A 182 1.50 -16.17 -7.96
N LYS A 183 0.98 -17.32 -8.35
CA LYS A 183 -0.46 -17.55 -8.54
C LYS A 183 -1.18 -17.93 -7.23
N TRP A 184 -0.65 -17.45 -6.14
CA TRP A 184 -1.17 -17.75 -4.80
C TRP A 184 -2.33 -16.82 -4.42
N SER A 185 -3.23 -17.35 -3.59
CA SER A 185 -4.16 -16.56 -2.80
C SER A 185 -3.37 -15.73 -1.76
N TYR A 186 -4.01 -14.72 -1.15
CA TYR A 186 -3.37 -13.96 -0.09
C TYR A 186 -3.01 -14.83 1.13
N THR A 187 -3.79 -15.87 1.41
CA THR A 187 -3.51 -16.82 2.49
C THR A 187 -2.28 -17.68 2.20
N GLU A 188 -2.15 -18.19 0.96
CA GLU A 188 -0.94 -18.92 0.55
C GLU A 188 0.30 -18.03 0.59
N TRP A 189 0.19 -16.77 0.15
CA TRP A 189 1.26 -15.79 0.29
C TRP A 189 1.67 -15.63 1.76
N ALA A 190 0.72 -15.38 2.66
CA ALA A 190 0.98 -15.22 4.08
C ALA A 190 1.65 -16.45 4.68
N ASP A 191 1.14 -17.65 4.41
CA ASP A 191 1.67 -18.93 4.91
C ASP A 191 3.08 -19.24 4.40
N GLN A 192 3.41 -18.84 3.17
CA GLN A 192 4.74 -19.04 2.61
C GLN A 192 5.76 -18.01 3.11
N LEU A 193 5.35 -16.78 3.36
CA LEU A 193 6.24 -15.73 3.86
C LEU A 193 6.47 -15.78 5.37
N ASP A 194 5.43 -16.08 6.18
CA ASP A 194 5.50 -16.10 7.65
C ASP A 194 6.18 -17.35 8.20
N ARG A 195 7.42 -17.59 7.76
CA ARG A 195 8.24 -18.74 8.19
C ARG A 195 9.50 -18.33 8.93
N LYS A 196 9.56 -17.10 9.44
CA LYS A 196 10.73 -16.58 10.14
C LYS A 196 10.67 -16.91 11.64
N ASP A 197 11.84 -17.11 12.22
CA ASP A 197 11.95 -17.38 13.64
C ASP A 197 11.64 -16.15 14.52
N LYS A 198 11.49 -16.39 15.81
CA LYS A 198 11.18 -15.33 16.79
C LYS A 198 12.26 -14.25 16.87
N LYS A 199 13.56 -14.61 16.66
CA LYS A 199 14.67 -13.69 16.72
C LYS A 199 14.58 -12.69 15.56
N PHE A 200 14.35 -13.19 14.36
CA PHE A 200 14.12 -12.33 13.18
C PHE A 200 12.91 -11.41 13.39
N LYS A 201 11.74 -11.98 13.76
CA LYS A 201 10.52 -11.19 14.01
C LYS A 201 10.77 -10.05 15.00
N LYS A 202 11.51 -10.31 16.09
CA LYS A 202 11.84 -9.29 17.09
C LYS A 202 12.79 -8.21 16.56
N SER A 203 13.72 -8.55 15.69
CA SER A 203 14.70 -7.59 15.17
C SER A 203 14.10 -6.60 14.17
N ILE A 204 13.20 -7.06 13.30
CA ILE A 204 12.70 -6.25 12.18
C ILE A 204 11.58 -5.28 12.56
N VAL A 205 11.01 -5.41 13.76
CA VAL A 205 9.97 -4.52 14.27
C VAL A 205 10.52 -3.37 15.11
N GLN A 206 11.85 -3.33 15.32
CA GLN A 206 12.49 -2.22 16.01
C GLN A 206 12.46 -0.96 15.17
N GLY A 207 12.46 0.20 15.84
CA GLY A 207 12.51 1.50 15.18
C GLY A 207 11.14 2.18 15.05
N THR A 208 11.13 3.26 14.32
CA THR A 208 9.99 4.15 14.07
C THR A 208 9.43 3.97 12.66
N TYR A 209 8.25 4.53 12.40
CA TYR A 209 7.69 4.56 11.04
C TYR A 209 8.63 5.22 10.04
N GLU A 210 9.33 6.27 10.44
CA GLU A 210 10.30 6.96 9.59
C GLU A 210 11.52 6.07 9.26
N GLU A 211 12.06 5.36 10.24
CA GLU A 211 13.15 4.41 10.03
C GLU A 211 12.73 3.24 9.15
N TRP A 212 11.49 2.76 9.30
CA TRP A 212 10.94 1.73 8.42
C TRP A 212 10.75 2.24 6.99
N PHE A 213 10.27 3.49 6.86
CA PHE A 213 10.05 4.11 5.56
C PHE A 213 11.36 4.35 4.78
N LYS A 214 12.48 4.53 5.46
CA LYS A 214 13.80 4.65 4.83
C LYS A 214 14.09 3.47 3.90
N LYS A 215 13.80 2.24 4.33
CA LYS A 215 13.99 1.04 3.47
C LYS A 215 13.08 1.09 2.24
N THR A 216 11.87 1.60 2.36
CA THR A 216 10.94 1.78 1.24
C THR A 216 11.46 2.80 0.23
N VAL A 217 12.07 3.88 0.70
CA VAL A 217 12.76 4.88 -0.16
C VAL A 217 13.94 4.26 -0.90
N GLU A 218 14.76 3.44 -0.22
CA GLU A 218 15.89 2.72 -0.82
C GLU A 218 15.40 1.75 -1.91
N ASN A 219 14.37 0.98 -1.64
CA ASN A 219 13.75 0.08 -2.61
C ASN A 219 13.20 0.84 -3.82
N SER A 220 12.53 1.97 -3.58
CA SER A 220 12.02 2.84 -4.66
C SER A 220 13.16 3.33 -5.54
N ALA A 221 14.26 3.80 -4.96
CA ALA A 221 15.43 4.27 -5.70
C ALA A 221 16.03 3.17 -6.61
N GLU A 222 16.16 1.94 -6.09
CA GLU A 222 16.65 0.79 -6.87
C GLU A 222 15.75 0.48 -8.07
N ILE A 223 14.43 0.53 -7.88
CA ILE A 223 13.44 0.32 -8.94
C ILE A 223 13.56 1.39 -10.03
N TYR A 224 13.66 2.67 -9.64
CA TYR A 224 13.86 3.76 -10.59
C TYR A 224 15.17 3.63 -11.35
N ASP A 225 16.27 3.29 -10.67
CA ASP A 225 17.57 3.08 -11.31
C ASP A 225 17.54 1.92 -12.32
N TYR A 226 16.79 0.86 -12.05
CA TYR A 226 16.58 -0.22 -13.01
C TYR A 226 15.84 0.27 -14.25
N VAL A 227 14.75 1.02 -14.08
CA VAL A 227 13.96 1.55 -15.19
C VAL A 227 14.77 2.56 -16.01
N GLU A 228 15.48 3.48 -15.36
CA GLU A 228 16.31 4.52 -16.02
C GLU A 228 17.47 3.92 -16.82
N ARG A 229 18.07 2.82 -16.37
CA ARG A 229 19.13 2.11 -17.10
C ARG A 229 18.60 1.28 -18.27
N THR A 230 17.32 0.93 -18.26
CA THR A 230 16.70 0.14 -19.32
C THR A 230 16.31 1.04 -20.48
N PRO A 231 16.84 0.85 -21.71
CA PRO A 231 16.45 1.64 -22.86
C PRO A 231 14.92 1.63 -23.07
N GLU A 232 14.31 2.78 -23.37
CA GLU A 232 12.86 2.94 -23.48
C GLU A 232 12.20 1.88 -24.38
N LYS A 233 12.81 1.58 -25.55
CA LYS A 233 12.35 0.51 -26.45
C LYS A 233 12.32 -0.89 -25.82
N SER A 234 13.07 -1.11 -24.74
CA SER A 234 13.19 -2.37 -24.02
C SER A 234 12.35 -2.40 -22.73
N GLN A 235 11.62 -1.33 -22.40
CA GLN A 235 10.77 -1.24 -21.21
C GLN A 235 9.46 -2.02 -21.39
N ASN A 236 9.57 -3.25 -21.84
CA ASN A 236 8.52 -4.26 -21.81
C ASN A 236 8.95 -5.38 -20.85
N PHE A 237 8.72 -5.14 -19.56
CA PHE A 237 9.15 -6.03 -18.49
C PHE A 237 8.30 -7.30 -18.45
N SER A 238 8.91 -8.41 -18.02
CA SER A 238 8.27 -9.71 -17.98
C SER A 238 8.96 -10.63 -16.96
N TYR A 239 9.15 -11.90 -17.27
CA TYR A 239 9.70 -12.90 -16.36
C TYR A 239 11.04 -12.51 -15.70
N GLN A 240 11.95 -11.83 -16.43
CA GLN A 240 13.21 -11.39 -15.84
C GLN A 240 12.96 -10.36 -14.73
N TYR A 241 12.10 -9.37 -14.97
CA TYR A 241 11.74 -8.37 -13.97
C TYR A 241 11.08 -9.01 -12.74
N VAL A 242 10.16 -9.97 -12.97
CA VAL A 242 9.53 -10.73 -11.89
C VAL A 242 10.58 -11.48 -11.08
N TYR A 243 11.54 -12.14 -11.74
CA TYR A 243 12.64 -12.86 -11.07
C TYR A 243 13.52 -11.92 -10.25
N ASP A 244 13.94 -10.79 -10.82
CA ASP A 244 14.84 -9.83 -10.18
C ASP A 244 14.20 -9.16 -8.96
N PHE A 245 12.90 -8.83 -9.04
CA PHE A 245 12.21 -8.05 -8.02
C PHE A 245 11.29 -8.84 -7.07
N SER A 246 11.06 -10.14 -7.30
CA SER A 246 10.31 -10.97 -6.35
C SER A 246 10.90 -10.97 -4.93
N PRO A 247 12.23 -11.04 -4.72
CA PRO A 247 12.79 -10.99 -3.36
C PRO A 247 12.46 -9.68 -2.62
N MET A 248 12.53 -8.53 -3.30
CA MET A 248 12.19 -7.22 -2.73
C MET A 248 10.69 -7.14 -2.42
N LEU A 249 9.84 -7.63 -3.33
CA LEU A 249 8.40 -7.71 -3.13
C LEU A 249 8.05 -8.56 -1.90
N GLU A 250 8.59 -9.78 -1.82
CA GLU A 250 8.37 -10.73 -0.73
C GLU A 250 8.83 -10.14 0.61
N GLU A 251 10.00 -9.49 0.65
CA GLU A 251 10.50 -8.80 1.83
C GLU A 251 9.57 -7.65 2.25
N SER A 252 9.13 -6.81 1.31
CA SER A 252 8.25 -5.67 1.59
C SER A 252 6.92 -6.10 2.20
N LEU A 253 6.28 -7.13 1.65
CA LEU A 253 5.05 -7.71 2.17
C LEU A 253 5.24 -8.30 3.57
N LEU A 254 6.32 -9.04 3.79
CA LEU A 254 6.66 -9.68 5.06
C LEU A 254 6.91 -8.66 6.17
N LEU A 255 7.74 -7.64 5.88
CA LEU A 255 8.05 -6.56 6.82
C LEU A 255 6.78 -5.79 7.17
N GLY A 256 5.95 -5.47 6.18
CA GLY A 256 4.65 -4.82 6.39
C GLY A 256 3.78 -5.61 7.36
N GLY A 257 3.65 -6.93 7.15
CA GLY A 257 2.84 -7.80 8.01
C GLY A 257 3.33 -7.86 9.45
N TYR A 258 4.62 -8.09 9.68
CA TYR A 258 5.15 -8.16 11.06
C TYR A 258 5.10 -6.82 11.78
N ARG A 259 5.36 -5.72 11.07
CA ARG A 259 5.30 -4.37 11.64
C ARG A 259 3.86 -3.94 11.95
N LEU A 260 2.90 -4.30 11.10
CA LEU A 260 1.47 -4.12 11.39
C LEU A 260 1.06 -4.89 12.66
N ALA A 261 1.46 -6.17 12.78
CA ALA A 261 1.20 -6.94 13.98
C ALA A 261 1.83 -6.29 15.23
N HIS A 262 3.06 -5.79 15.11
CA HIS A 262 3.75 -5.10 16.20
C HIS A 262 3.01 -3.83 16.64
N VAL A 263 2.59 -3.00 15.69
CA VAL A 263 1.82 -1.76 15.96
C VAL A 263 0.52 -2.09 16.68
N LEU A 264 -0.26 -3.03 16.16
CA LEU A 264 -1.54 -3.41 16.78
C LEU A 264 -1.34 -4.06 18.14
N ASN A 265 -0.30 -4.90 18.31
CA ASN A 265 0.05 -5.48 19.62
C ASN A 265 0.53 -4.41 20.62
N THR A 266 1.16 -3.34 20.18
CA THR A 266 1.57 -2.22 21.06
C THR A 266 0.37 -1.41 21.51
N ILE A 267 -0.62 -1.21 20.63
CA ILE A 267 -1.83 -0.44 20.95
C ILE A 267 -2.78 -1.23 21.86
N PHE A 268 -2.98 -2.52 21.62
CA PHE A 268 -4.04 -3.32 22.24
C PHE A 268 -3.52 -4.50 23.09
N GLY A 269 -2.21 -4.75 23.11
CA GLY A 269 -1.55 -5.90 23.75
C GLY A 269 -1.25 -5.81 25.24
#